data_b5c9c1aa91a4880357c80ab20c8bf40d
#
_entry.id   b5c9c1aa91a4880357c80ab20c8bf40d
#
_cell.length_a   1.000
_cell.length_b   1.000
_cell.length_c   1.000
_cell.angle_alpha   90.00
_cell.angle_beta   90.00
_cell.angle_gamma   90.00
#
_symmetry.space_group_name_H-M   'P 1'
#
loop_
_entity.id
_entity.type
_entity.pdbx_description
1 polymer ?
#
loop_
_entity_poly.entity_id
_entity_poly.type
_entity_poly.pdbx_seq_one_letter_code
_entity_poly.pdbx_strand_id
1 'polypeptide(L)'
;MIRAFKPVPVPEAKIRRILELAQHYPSAGFSQGVSFILITDPDLVRRLREMNRLRGDAPVLVVPCVSEKLYHDRYHEADKIRPDGTEIDWPVPYWYFDAGCASLLVLLTAVDEGLSAYLAGAFRPDLLKQELKIPDHFVPVGVISIGYPDLDRHVPSPSLNRGRRSTSEVVHSQHW
;
A
#
# COMPACT_ATOMS: atom_id res chain seq x y z
N MET A 1 -12.54 6.49 3.78
CA MET A 1 -12.24 5.05 3.68
C MET A 1 -13.43 4.26 4.19
N ILE A 2 -13.98 3.40 3.35
CA ILE A 2 -15.09 2.51 3.67
C ILE A 2 -14.51 1.17 4.12
N ARG A 3 -15.10 0.58 5.15
CA ARG A 3 -14.65 -0.69 5.77
C ARG A 3 -15.77 -1.72 5.85
N ALA A 4 -16.84 -1.54 5.07
CA ALA A 4 -17.90 -2.52 4.87
C ALA A 4 -18.03 -2.76 3.37
N PHE A 5 -18.12 -4.03 2.97
CA PHE A 5 -18.13 -4.42 1.57
C PHE A 5 -19.31 -5.33 1.29
N LYS A 6 -19.83 -5.26 0.07
CA LYS A 6 -20.86 -6.19 -0.40
C LYS A 6 -20.20 -7.55 -0.70
N PRO A 7 -20.92 -8.66 -0.46
CA PRO A 7 -20.42 -10.02 -0.75
C PRO A 7 -20.50 -10.31 -2.26
N VAL A 8 -19.87 -9.45 -3.06
CA VAL A 8 -19.86 -9.53 -4.53
C VAL A 8 -18.42 -9.64 -4.99
N PRO A 9 -18.09 -10.61 -5.85
CA PRO A 9 -16.75 -10.74 -6.41
C PRO A 9 -16.34 -9.48 -7.18
N VAL A 10 -15.08 -9.12 -7.09
CA VAL A 10 -14.49 -8.06 -7.92
C VAL A 10 -13.97 -8.69 -9.21
N PRO A 11 -14.36 -8.20 -10.39
CA PRO A 11 -13.85 -8.70 -11.66
C PRO A 11 -12.32 -8.61 -11.74
N GLU A 12 -11.68 -9.67 -12.23
CA GLU A 12 -10.23 -9.75 -12.37
C GLU A 12 -9.65 -8.58 -13.19
N ALA A 13 -10.35 -8.17 -14.24
CA ALA A 13 -9.93 -7.05 -15.09
C ALA A 13 -9.78 -5.74 -14.31
N LYS A 14 -10.67 -5.46 -13.36
CA LYS A 14 -10.56 -4.28 -12.49
C LYS A 14 -9.35 -4.38 -11.57
N ILE A 15 -9.14 -5.55 -10.96
CA ILE A 15 -7.99 -5.79 -10.07
C ILE A 15 -6.68 -5.62 -10.85
N ARG A 16 -6.60 -6.21 -12.04
CA ARG A 16 -5.44 -6.08 -12.93
C ARG A 16 -5.16 -4.61 -13.24
N ARG A 17 -6.15 -3.84 -13.69
CA ARG A 17 -6.02 -2.42 -13.98
C ARG A 17 -5.53 -1.63 -12.76
N ILE A 18 -6.06 -1.89 -11.58
CA ILE A 18 -5.64 -1.26 -10.32
C ILE A 18 -4.13 -1.47 -10.09
N LEU A 19 -3.66 -2.71 -10.21
CA LEU A 19 -2.26 -3.04 -9.95
C LEU A 19 -1.32 -2.57 -11.06
N GLU A 20 -1.75 -2.60 -12.32
CA GLU A 20 -1.00 -2.04 -13.44
C GLU A 20 -0.78 -0.54 -13.28
N LEU A 21 -1.83 0.22 -12.91
CA LEU A 21 -1.68 1.66 -12.66
C LEU A 21 -0.84 1.95 -11.41
N ALA A 22 -0.95 1.13 -10.38
CA ALA A 22 -0.15 1.30 -9.17
C ALA A 22 1.35 1.12 -9.39
N GLN A 23 1.78 0.40 -10.44
CA GLN A 23 3.19 0.27 -10.80
C GLN A 23 3.82 1.58 -11.33
N HIS A 24 3.00 2.56 -11.72
CA HIS A 24 3.47 3.86 -12.21
C HIS A 24 3.73 4.86 -11.08
N TYR A 25 3.92 4.40 -9.84
CA TYR A 25 4.29 5.27 -8.73
C TYR A 25 5.68 5.91 -8.97
N PRO A 26 5.90 7.14 -8.49
CA PRO A 26 7.23 7.74 -8.53
C PRO A 26 8.18 6.96 -7.63
N SER A 27 9.36 6.64 -8.11
CA SER A 27 10.35 5.84 -7.38
C SER A 27 11.71 6.52 -7.37
N ALA A 28 12.30 6.69 -6.20
CA ALA A 28 13.61 7.30 -6.03
C ALA A 28 14.64 6.58 -6.90
N GLY A 29 15.31 7.33 -7.78
CA GLY A 29 16.28 6.78 -8.74
C GLY A 29 15.74 5.75 -9.72
N PHE A 30 14.42 5.63 -9.83
CA PHE A 30 13.72 4.57 -10.57
C PHE A 30 14.04 3.16 -10.06
N SER A 31 14.20 3.04 -8.73
CA SER A 31 14.55 1.78 -8.05
C SER A 31 13.45 0.71 -8.11
N GLN A 32 12.18 1.11 -8.24
CA GLN A 32 11.02 0.20 -8.39
C GLN A 32 10.98 -0.90 -7.32
N GLY A 33 11.33 -0.54 -6.08
CA GLY A 33 11.48 -1.50 -4.98
C GLY A 33 10.17 -1.95 -4.32
N VAL A 34 9.00 -1.60 -4.88
CA VAL A 34 7.69 -2.01 -4.36
C VAL A 34 7.14 -3.18 -5.17
N SER A 35 6.62 -4.17 -4.46
CA SER A 35 5.91 -5.32 -5.03
C SER A 35 4.55 -5.46 -4.37
N PHE A 36 3.59 -6.08 -5.06
CA PHE A 36 2.25 -6.33 -4.55
C PHE A 36 1.95 -7.82 -4.53
N ILE A 37 1.37 -8.31 -3.44
CA ILE A 37 0.80 -9.65 -3.38
C ILE A 37 -0.72 -9.49 -3.46
N LEU A 38 -1.31 -10.06 -4.51
CA LEU A 38 -2.75 -10.13 -4.69
C LEU A 38 -3.29 -11.41 -4.04
N ILE A 39 -4.31 -11.26 -3.22
CA ILE A 39 -4.99 -12.36 -2.55
C ILE A 39 -6.48 -12.29 -2.86
N THR A 40 -7.00 -13.34 -3.52
CA THR A 40 -8.41 -13.51 -3.89
C THR A 40 -8.98 -14.86 -3.45
N ASP A 41 -8.14 -15.78 -2.97
CA ASP A 41 -8.59 -17.03 -2.38
C ASP A 41 -9.37 -16.76 -1.09
N PRO A 42 -10.65 -17.18 -1.00
CA PRO A 42 -11.51 -16.82 0.13
C PRO A 42 -10.99 -17.30 1.49
N ASP A 43 -10.36 -18.46 1.54
CA ASP A 43 -9.83 -19.01 2.79
C ASP A 43 -8.59 -18.26 3.23
N LEU A 44 -7.70 -17.91 2.31
CA LEU A 44 -6.53 -17.11 2.61
C LEU A 44 -6.94 -15.69 3.00
N VAL A 45 -7.89 -15.07 2.28
CA VAL A 45 -8.46 -13.76 2.64
C VAL A 45 -8.99 -13.78 4.07
N ARG A 46 -9.78 -14.80 4.44
CA ARG A 46 -10.33 -14.96 5.79
C ARG A 46 -9.21 -15.06 6.84
N ARG A 47 -8.23 -15.95 6.63
CA ARG A 47 -7.10 -16.11 7.57
C ARG A 47 -6.31 -14.82 7.76
N LEU A 48 -5.99 -14.12 6.68
CA LEU A 48 -5.23 -12.87 6.75
C LEU A 48 -6.02 -11.75 7.43
N ARG A 49 -7.34 -11.70 7.23
CA ARG A 49 -8.21 -10.74 7.92
C ARG A 49 -8.20 -10.98 9.44
N GLU A 50 -8.36 -12.22 9.86
CA GLU A 50 -8.34 -12.60 11.28
C GLU A 50 -6.97 -12.29 11.90
N MET A 51 -5.88 -12.72 11.24
CA MET A 51 -4.50 -12.51 11.68
C MET A 51 -4.18 -11.03 11.88
N ASN A 52 -4.59 -10.17 10.94
CA ASN A 52 -4.30 -8.74 10.97
C ASN A 52 -5.43 -7.90 11.58
N ARG A 53 -6.48 -8.52 12.11
CA ARG A 53 -7.65 -7.85 12.70
C ARG A 53 -8.25 -6.81 11.75
N LEU A 54 -8.33 -7.15 10.45
CA LEU A 54 -8.88 -6.25 9.44
C LEU A 54 -10.39 -6.11 9.63
N ARG A 55 -10.87 -4.90 9.46
CA ARG A 55 -12.31 -4.62 9.51
C ARG A 55 -12.98 -4.96 8.18
N GLY A 56 -14.26 -5.33 8.27
CA GLY A 56 -15.08 -5.63 7.09
C GLY A 56 -14.76 -6.99 6.47
N ASP A 57 -15.36 -7.25 5.34
CA ASP A 57 -15.41 -8.53 4.65
C ASP A 57 -15.03 -8.38 3.16
N ALA A 58 -14.01 -7.57 2.90
CA ALA A 58 -13.49 -7.38 1.54
C ALA A 58 -13.12 -8.71 0.87
N PRO A 59 -13.56 -8.93 -0.38
CA PRO A 59 -13.23 -10.16 -1.11
C PRO A 59 -11.81 -10.19 -1.66
N VAL A 60 -11.14 -9.04 -1.71
CA VAL A 60 -9.79 -8.91 -2.25
C VAL A 60 -8.88 -8.22 -1.24
N LEU A 61 -7.69 -8.78 -1.05
CA LEU A 61 -6.62 -8.14 -0.32
C LEU A 61 -5.41 -7.92 -1.23
N VAL A 62 -4.72 -6.79 -1.04
CA VAL A 62 -3.43 -6.49 -1.66
C VAL A 62 -2.45 -6.16 -0.56
N VAL A 63 -1.29 -6.82 -0.56
CA VAL A 63 -0.21 -6.57 0.40
C VAL A 63 0.93 -5.87 -0.34
N PRO A 64 1.09 -4.56 -0.17
CA PRO A 64 2.28 -3.86 -0.66
C PRO A 64 3.49 -4.26 0.20
N CYS A 65 4.56 -4.66 -0.48
CA CYS A 65 5.84 -5.02 0.11
C CYS A 65 6.92 -4.13 -0.48
N VAL A 66 7.90 -3.75 0.32
CA VAL A 66 9.02 -2.92 -0.13
C VAL A 66 10.34 -3.58 0.19
N SER A 67 11.32 -3.40 -0.69
CA SER A 67 12.69 -3.90 -0.51
C SER A 67 13.69 -2.73 -0.51
N GLU A 68 14.23 -2.39 0.65
CA GLU A 68 15.35 -1.46 0.80
C GLU A 68 16.55 -1.89 -0.04
N LYS A 69 16.83 -3.20 -0.09
CA LYS A 69 17.93 -3.77 -0.89
C LYS A 69 17.89 -3.32 -2.36
N LEU A 70 16.71 -3.27 -2.98
CA LEU A 70 16.59 -2.87 -4.39
C LEU A 70 16.96 -1.39 -4.62
N TYR A 71 16.82 -0.53 -3.60
CA TYR A 71 17.30 0.86 -3.67
C TYR A 71 18.82 0.92 -3.58
N HIS A 72 19.42 0.20 -2.67
CA HIS A 72 20.88 0.11 -2.58
C HIS A 72 21.47 -0.51 -3.84
N ASP A 73 20.92 -1.62 -4.35
CA ASP A 73 21.36 -2.24 -5.59
C ASP A 73 21.33 -1.22 -6.75
N ARG A 74 20.23 -0.46 -6.90
CA ARG A 74 20.09 0.55 -7.95
C ARG A 74 21.13 1.68 -7.82
N TYR A 75 21.42 2.11 -6.61
CA TYR A 75 22.36 3.19 -6.38
C TYR A 75 23.83 2.77 -6.40
N HIS A 76 24.11 1.49 -6.61
CA HIS A 76 25.43 0.96 -6.99
C HIS A 76 25.63 0.83 -8.50
N GLU A 77 24.60 1.12 -9.31
CA GLU A 77 24.75 1.12 -10.77
C GLU A 77 25.53 2.35 -11.26
N ALA A 78 26.17 2.22 -12.43
CA ALA A 78 27.15 3.17 -12.96
C ALA A 78 26.63 4.62 -13.11
N ASP A 79 25.32 4.80 -13.32
CA ASP A 79 24.69 6.12 -13.45
C ASP A 79 24.26 6.74 -12.11
N LYS A 80 24.45 6.03 -10.99
CA LYS A 80 24.02 6.45 -9.64
C LYS A 80 25.14 6.52 -8.64
N ILE A 81 26.13 5.64 -8.75
CA ILE A 81 27.23 5.59 -7.82
C ILE A 81 28.09 6.87 -7.93
N ARG A 82 28.60 7.37 -6.82
CA ARG A 82 29.49 8.54 -6.78
C ARG A 82 30.83 8.21 -7.46
N PRO A 83 31.57 9.24 -7.94
CA PRO A 83 32.89 9.04 -8.56
C PRO A 83 33.93 8.34 -7.67
N ASP A 84 33.75 8.45 -6.34
CA ASP A 84 34.59 7.78 -5.34
C ASP A 84 34.19 6.32 -5.06
N GLY A 85 33.18 5.82 -5.76
CA GLY A 85 32.65 4.45 -5.59
C GLY A 85 31.71 4.27 -4.40
N THR A 86 31.30 5.37 -3.75
CA THR A 86 30.34 5.31 -2.62
C THR A 86 28.92 5.55 -3.09
N GLU A 87 27.96 4.99 -2.36
CA GLU A 87 26.55 5.27 -2.50
C GLU A 87 26.22 6.63 -1.86
N ILE A 88 25.10 7.24 -2.25
CA ILE A 88 24.57 8.43 -1.56
C ILE A 88 24.15 8.09 -0.13
N ASP A 89 24.13 9.08 0.73
CA ASP A 89 23.49 8.95 2.04
C ASP A 89 21.98 8.94 1.91
N TRP A 90 21.32 8.12 2.73
CA TRP A 90 19.86 8.01 2.78
C TRP A 90 19.29 8.66 4.05
N PRO A 91 19.23 10.03 4.14
CA PRO A 91 18.66 10.69 5.31
C PRO A 91 17.16 10.44 5.48
N VAL A 92 16.49 10.07 4.39
CA VAL A 92 15.09 9.66 4.36
C VAL A 92 15.03 8.27 3.74
N PRO A 93 14.32 7.31 4.37
CA PRO A 93 14.13 5.97 3.82
C PRO A 93 13.07 6.01 2.71
N TYR A 94 13.46 6.45 1.52
CA TYR A 94 12.57 6.67 0.37
C TYR A 94 11.80 5.43 -0.06
N TRP A 95 12.29 4.22 0.23
CA TRP A 95 11.55 2.99 -0.02
C TRP A 95 10.17 2.95 0.68
N TYR A 96 10.05 3.50 1.90
CA TYR A 96 8.74 3.61 2.57
C TYR A 96 7.89 4.76 2.00
N PHE A 97 8.52 5.86 1.58
CA PHE A 97 7.82 6.94 0.90
C PHE A 97 7.19 6.44 -0.41
N ASP A 98 7.98 5.75 -1.23
CA ASP A 98 7.55 5.19 -2.50
C ASP A 98 6.45 4.13 -2.32
N ALA A 99 6.58 3.27 -1.28
CA ALA A 99 5.53 2.32 -0.91
C ALA A 99 4.21 3.01 -0.51
N GLY A 100 4.30 4.18 0.13
CA GLY A 100 3.15 5.04 0.41
C GLY A 100 2.50 5.56 -0.87
N CYS A 101 3.29 6.06 -1.83
CA CYS A 101 2.82 6.51 -3.13
C CYS A 101 2.14 5.37 -3.92
N ALA A 102 2.78 4.22 -4.00
CA ALA A 102 2.24 3.04 -4.67
C ALA A 102 0.92 2.57 -4.03
N SER A 103 0.86 2.53 -2.70
CA SER A 103 -0.36 2.19 -1.95
C SER A 103 -1.49 3.20 -2.21
N LEU A 104 -1.17 4.50 -2.28
CA LEU A 104 -2.16 5.53 -2.59
C LEU A 104 -2.72 5.35 -3.98
N LEU A 105 -1.91 5.00 -4.99
CA LEU A 105 -2.39 4.70 -6.34
C LEU A 105 -3.36 3.52 -6.34
N VAL A 106 -3.09 2.45 -5.59
CA VAL A 106 -4.07 1.34 -5.43
C VAL A 106 -5.40 1.86 -4.89
N LEU A 107 -5.37 2.70 -3.85
CA LEU A 107 -6.60 3.25 -3.24
C LEU A 107 -7.38 4.14 -4.20
N LEU A 108 -6.71 5.03 -4.92
CA LEU A 108 -7.34 5.97 -5.86
C LEU A 108 -7.91 5.25 -7.07
N THR A 109 -7.14 4.32 -7.66
CA THR A 109 -7.60 3.54 -8.81
C THR A 109 -8.77 2.63 -8.45
N ALA A 110 -8.79 2.07 -7.23
CA ALA A 110 -9.96 1.30 -6.77
C ALA A 110 -11.22 2.16 -6.75
N VAL A 111 -11.13 3.43 -6.33
CA VAL A 111 -12.24 4.36 -6.36
C VAL A 111 -12.65 4.69 -7.81
N ASP A 112 -11.69 4.92 -8.71
CA ASP A 112 -11.94 5.15 -10.13
C ASP A 112 -12.67 3.97 -10.80
N GLU A 113 -12.36 2.75 -10.39
CA GLU A 113 -13.04 1.53 -10.82
C GLU A 113 -14.42 1.28 -10.16
N GLY A 114 -14.93 2.24 -9.38
CA GLY A 114 -16.23 2.14 -8.68
C GLY A 114 -16.20 1.21 -7.46
N LEU A 115 -15.00 0.93 -6.95
CA LEU A 115 -14.80 0.14 -5.75
C LEU A 115 -14.51 1.04 -4.54
N SER A 116 -14.39 0.43 -3.39
CA SER A 116 -13.85 1.06 -2.20
C SER A 116 -12.64 0.30 -1.72
N ALA A 117 -11.72 1.02 -1.10
CA ALA A 117 -10.55 0.42 -0.51
C ALA A 117 -10.17 1.13 0.80
N TYR A 118 -9.45 0.41 1.66
CA TYR A 118 -8.76 1.01 2.79
C TYR A 118 -7.44 0.28 3.06
N LEU A 119 -6.46 1.04 3.51
CA LEU A 119 -5.17 0.53 3.96
C LEU A 119 -5.17 0.37 5.48
N ALA A 120 -4.80 -0.81 5.96
CA ALA A 120 -4.42 -1.07 7.35
C ALA A 120 -2.91 -1.31 7.43
N GLY A 121 -2.27 -0.84 8.50
CA GLY A 121 -0.86 -1.15 8.74
C GLY A 121 -0.63 -2.67 8.92
N ALA A 122 0.56 -3.14 8.64
CA ALA A 122 0.96 -4.52 8.88
C ALA A 122 1.26 -4.69 10.37
N PHE A 123 0.25 -5.01 11.16
CA PHE A 123 0.41 -5.16 12.62
C PHE A 123 1.24 -6.39 13.01
N ARG A 124 1.34 -7.37 12.13
CA ARG A 124 2.11 -8.60 12.32
C ARG A 124 2.91 -8.94 11.04
N PRO A 125 3.95 -8.14 10.72
CA PRO A 125 4.69 -8.31 9.47
C PRO A 125 5.37 -9.68 9.37
N ASP A 126 5.86 -10.23 10.49
CA ASP A 126 6.52 -11.55 10.50
C ASP A 126 5.55 -12.68 10.15
N LEU A 127 4.32 -12.63 10.68
CA LEU A 127 3.30 -13.62 10.33
C LEU A 127 2.84 -13.48 8.88
N LEU A 128 2.74 -12.24 8.35
CA LEU A 128 2.47 -12.00 6.93
C LEU A 128 3.57 -12.59 6.05
N LYS A 129 4.85 -12.36 6.42
CA LYS A 129 5.99 -12.92 5.69
C LYS A 129 5.92 -14.44 5.65
N GLN A 130 5.64 -15.06 6.77
CA GLN A 130 5.55 -16.51 6.90
C GLN A 130 4.38 -17.10 6.10
N GLU A 131 3.17 -16.57 6.27
CA GLU A 131 1.96 -17.06 5.60
C GLU A 131 2.02 -16.87 4.08
N LEU A 132 2.53 -15.74 3.63
CA LEU A 132 2.62 -15.38 2.21
C LEU A 132 3.96 -15.74 1.56
N LYS A 133 4.89 -16.36 2.31
CA LYS A 133 6.24 -16.73 1.84
C LYS A 133 7.00 -15.54 1.22
N ILE A 134 6.89 -14.38 1.87
CA ILE A 134 7.55 -13.16 1.40
C ILE A 134 9.06 -13.30 1.59
N PRO A 135 9.89 -13.06 0.56
CA PRO A 135 11.35 -13.12 0.67
C PRO A 135 11.88 -12.18 1.76
N ASP A 136 13.02 -12.55 2.39
CA ASP A 136 13.56 -11.84 3.56
C ASP A 136 13.88 -10.38 3.31
N HIS A 137 14.30 -10.04 2.10
CA HIS A 137 14.62 -8.66 1.73
C HIS A 137 13.38 -7.80 1.41
N PHE A 138 12.17 -8.34 1.45
CA PHE A 138 10.92 -7.59 1.37
C PHE A 138 10.25 -7.44 2.72
N VAL A 139 9.68 -6.26 2.96
CA VAL A 139 8.92 -5.93 4.17
C VAL A 139 7.50 -5.57 3.77
N PRO A 140 6.46 -6.27 4.25
CA PRO A 140 5.08 -5.87 4.06
C PRO A 140 4.78 -4.61 4.86
N VAL A 141 4.27 -3.56 4.21
CA VAL A 141 4.02 -2.25 4.85
C VAL A 141 2.57 -2.06 5.26
N GLY A 142 1.67 -2.89 4.76
CA GLY A 142 0.26 -2.84 5.09
C GLY A 142 -0.54 -3.90 4.37
N VAL A 143 -1.86 -3.87 4.59
CA VAL A 143 -2.84 -4.69 3.87
C VAL A 143 -3.94 -3.77 3.35
N ILE A 144 -4.16 -3.77 2.06
CA ILE A 144 -5.24 -3.03 1.40
C ILE A 144 -6.40 -3.98 1.16
N SER A 145 -7.55 -3.63 1.71
CA SER A 145 -8.82 -4.35 1.49
C SER A 145 -9.60 -3.65 0.38
N ILE A 146 -10.07 -4.40 -0.61
CA ILE A 146 -10.76 -3.88 -1.81
C ILE A 146 -12.07 -4.65 -2.03
N GLY A 147 -13.15 -3.93 -2.39
CA GLY A 147 -14.43 -4.51 -2.73
C GLY A 147 -15.48 -3.45 -3.06
N TYR A 148 -16.67 -3.87 -3.44
CA TYR A 148 -17.79 -2.94 -3.62
C TYR A 148 -18.26 -2.39 -2.28
N PRO A 149 -18.48 -1.06 -2.15
CA PRO A 149 -18.88 -0.48 -0.89
C PRO A 149 -20.28 -0.94 -0.47
N ASP A 150 -20.43 -1.25 0.81
CA ASP A 150 -21.71 -1.43 1.46
C ASP A 150 -21.96 -0.22 2.39
N LEU A 151 -22.66 0.76 1.87
CA LEU A 151 -22.90 2.02 2.59
C LEU A 151 -23.91 1.83 3.74
N ASP A 152 -24.81 0.86 3.62
CA ASP A 152 -25.83 0.60 4.63
C ASP A 152 -25.22 -0.02 5.90
N ARG A 153 -24.18 -0.84 5.73
CA ARG A 153 -23.42 -1.45 6.84
C ARG A 153 -22.19 -0.62 7.28
N HIS A 154 -21.90 0.47 6.57
CA HIS A 154 -20.72 1.26 6.88
C HIS A 154 -20.88 2.07 8.16
N VAL A 155 -20.02 1.80 9.15
CA VAL A 155 -19.92 2.62 10.37
C VAL A 155 -18.67 3.52 10.23
N PRO A 156 -18.86 4.86 10.20
CA PRO A 156 -17.76 5.81 10.20
C PRO A 156 -16.82 5.61 11.38
N SER A 157 -15.53 5.87 11.17
CA SER A 157 -14.58 5.81 12.28
C SER A 157 -14.83 6.95 13.27
N PRO A 158 -14.88 6.69 14.59
CA PRO A 158 -14.97 7.75 15.61
C PRO A 158 -13.84 8.80 15.49
N SER A 159 -12.70 8.43 14.93
CA SER A 159 -11.58 9.35 14.68
C SER A 159 -11.94 10.52 13.74
N LEU A 160 -13.01 10.39 12.94
CA LEU A 160 -13.49 11.48 12.09
C LEU A 160 -14.03 12.67 12.91
N ASN A 161 -14.48 12.43 14.14
CA ASN A 161 -14.94 13.49 15.04
C ASN A 161 -13.83 14.48 15.42
N ARG A 162 -12.56 14.08 15.28
CA ARG A 162 -11.42 14.98 15.47
C ARG A 162 -11.34 16.09 14.42
N GLY A 163 -11.95 15.87 13.26
CA GLY A 163 -11.85 16.77 12.12
C GLY A 163 -10.45 16.72 11.44
N ARG A 164 -10.32 17.50 10.42
CA ARG A 164 -9.01 17.77 9.77
C ARG A 164 -8.47 19.10 10.26
N ARG A 165 -7.17 19.21 10.28
CA ARG A 165 -6.51 20.51 10.47
C ARG A 165 -6.96 21.46 9.37
N SER A 166 -7.04 22.75 9.67
CA SER A 166 -7.38 23.77 8.68
C SER A 166 -6.28 23.87 7.60
N THR A 167 -6.65 24.37 6.42
CA THR A 167 -5.67 24.58 5.35
C THR A 167 -4.53 25.49 5.79
N SER A 168 -4.82 26.51 6.57
CA SER A 168 -3.81 27.46 7.08
C SER A 168 -2.81 26.84 8.07
N GLU A 169 -3.16 25.72 8.71
CA GLU A 169 -2.24 24.99 9.59
C GLU A 169 -1.33 24.00 8.86
N VAL A 170 -1.64 23.67 7.60
CA VAL A 170 -0.93 22.62 6.83
C VAL A 170 -0.31 23.13 5.53
N VAL A 171 -0.73 24.30 5.07
CA VAL A 171 -0.22 24.93 3.85
C VAL A 171 0.43 26.25 4.21
N HIS A 172 1.73 26.32 4.03
CA HIS A 172 2.54 27.51 4.25
C HIS A 172 3.02 28.03 2.89
N SER A 173 2.88 29.36 2.66
CA SER A 173 3.29 29.98 1.40
C SER A 173 4.71 30.49 1.52
N GLN A 174 5.60 30.00 0.69
CA GLN A 174 7.02 30.37 0.56
C GLN A 174 7.90 29.98 1.76
N HIS A 175 7.43 30.18 2.99
CA HIS A 175 8.13 29.86 4.24
C HIS A 175 7.22 29.10 5.20
N TRP A 176 7.83 28.36 6.12
CA TRP A 176 7.11 27.68 7.20
C TRP A 176 6.58 28.69 8.21
#